data_7103ce3a29402383210e0ccfdf95e2a4
#
_entry.id   7103ce3a29402383210e0ccfdf95e2a4
#
_cell.length_a   1.000
_cell.length_b   1.000
_cell.length_c   1.000
_cell.angle_alpha   90.00
_cell.angle_beta   90.00
_cell.angle_gamma   90.00
#
_symmetry.space_group_name_H-M   'P 1'
#
loop_
_entity.id
_entity.type
_entity.pdbx_description
1 polymer ?
#
loop_
_entity_poly.entity_id
_entity_poly.type
_entity_poly.pdbx_seq_one_letter_code
_entity_poly.pdbx_strand_id
1 'polypeptide(L)'
;VKLASLAMIFIFVRDASDVGVYIVILALSLIGGNLTLWPHLRVLLTKISIKELHPLRHFVPTVSLFVPQIATQIYLILNKNMLGIFAGATSAGFYNQSDALVKVVLGLVTATGTVMLPHVSNAFAKGETKKVNELLYNSFDFVSCLAIAMMFGLAAVSKYLGTMFYGPGFGPVGLALMIESIVIVLIGWSNVVGTQYLLPTNKVRSFTISVVFGAIVNIILNFPFIYLWGLYGAV
;
A
#
# COMPACT_ATOMS: atom_id res chain seq x y z
N VAL A 1 -7.99 0.70 19.93
CA VAL A 1 -8.11 -0.70 19.51
C VAL A 1 -6.72 -1.27 19.22
N LYS A 2 -5.91 -0.71 18.31
CA LYS A 2 -4.59 -1.25 17.93
C LYS A 2 -3.60 -1.36 19.09
N LEU A 3 -3.55 -0.38 20.00
CA LEU A 3 -2.69 -0.47 21.19
C LEU A 3 -3.17 -1.55 22.17
N ALA A 4 -4.48 -1.72 22.30
CA ALA A 4 -5.03 -2.79 23.13
C ALA A 4 -4.72 -4.18 22.54
N SER A 5 -4.85 -4.35 21.22
CA SER A 5 -4.48 -5.62 20.58
C SER A 5 -2.99 -5.93 20.69
N LEU A 6 -2.12 -4.91 20.62
CA LEU A 6 -0.69 -5.09 20.86
C LEU A 6 -0.42 -5.60 22.28
N ALA A 7 -1.04 -4.97 23.29
CA ALA A 7 -0.92 -5.44 24.69
C ALA A 7 -1.44 -6.88 24.85
N MET A 8 -2.58 -7.21 24.22
CA MET A 8 -3.12 -8.57 24.26
C MET A 8 -2.17 -9.60 23.63
N ILE A 9 -1.49 -9.27 22.54
CA ILE A 9 -0.50 -10.16 21.92
C ILE A 9 0.62 -10.48 22.93
N PHE A 10 1.18 -9.48 23.60
CA PHE A 10 2.25 -9.70 24.57
C PHE A 10 1.81 -10.48 25.81
N ILE A 11 0.53 -10.42 26.18
CA ILE A 11 -0.01 -11.13 27.36
C ILE A 11 -0.35 -12.58 27.03
N PHE A 12 -0.98 -12.83 25.89
CA PHE A 12 -1.60 -14.12 25.56
C PHE A 12 -0.82 -14.98 24.58
N VAL A 13 0.09 -14.40 23.77
CA VAL A 13 0.91 -15.14 22.81
C VAL A 13 2.31 -15.30 23.38
N ARG A 14 2.62 -16.50 23.87
CA ARG A 14 3.91 -16.80 24.50
C ARG A 14 4.74 -17.81 23.70
N ASP A 15 4.06 -18.75 23.04
CA ASP A 15 4.68 -19.86 22.34
C ASP A 15 4.18 -19.98 20.90
N ALA A 16 4.92 -20.73 20.08
CA ALA A 16 4.54 -21.00 18.69
C ALA A 16 3.20 -21.75 18.54
N SER A 17 2.71 -22.41 19.60
CA SER A 17 1.40 -23.06 19.65
C SER A 17 0.23 -22.08 19.72
N ASP A 18 0.48 -20.82 20.12
CA ASP A 18 -0.54 -19.79 20.33
C ASP A 18 -0.93 -19.03 19.04
N VAL A 19 -0.55 -19.55 17.86
CA VAL A 19 -0.87 -18.94 16.56
C VAL A 19 -2.38 -18.70 16.41
N GLY A 20 -3.21 -19.62 16.90
CA GLY A 20 -4.67 -19.45 16.87
C GLY A 20 -5.14 -18.23 17.67
N VAL A 21 -4.58 -18.02 18.86
CA VAL A 21 -4.87 -16.87 19.73
C VAL A 21 -4.41 -15.57 19.05
N TYR A 22 -3.23 -15.58 18.45
CA TYR A 22 -2.71 -14.45 17.68
C TYR A 22 -3.64 -14.03 16.55
N ILE A 23 -4.12 -15.00 15.74
CA ILE A 23 -5.06 -14.73 14.63
C ILE A 23 -6.37 -14.14 15.14
N VAL A 24 -6.91 -14.67 16.23
CA VAL A 24 -8.15 -14.17 16.84
C VAL A 24 -7.97 -12.73 17.34
N ILE A 25 -6.87 -12.41 18.01
CA ILE A 25 -6.58 -11.05 18.47
C ILE A 25 -6.51 -10.08 17.28
N LEU A 26 -5.84 -10.45 16.18
CA LEU A 26 -5.77 -9.64 14.97
C LEU A 26 -7.16 -9.43 14.34
N ALA A 27 -7.96 -10.48 14.22
CA ALA A 27 -9.31 -10.39 13.68
C ALA A 27 -10.20 -9.48 14.53
N LEU A 28 -10.17 -9.62 15.85
CA LEU A 28 -10.91 -8.75 16.78
C LEU A 28 -10.44 -7.29 16.72
N SER A 29 -9.13 -7.06 16.52
CA SER A 29 -8.57 -5.73 16.33
C SER A 29 -9.10 -5.04 15.08
N LEU A 30 -9.20 -5.78 13.96
CA LEU A 30 -9.74 -5.27 12.70
C LEU A 30 -11.25 -4.96 12.82
N ILE A 31 -12.02 -5.90 13.39
CA ILE A 31 -13.46 -5.72 13.61
C ILE A 31 -13.70 -4.55 14.56
N GLY A 32 -13.03 -4.52 15.69
CA GLY A 32 -13.16 -3.46 16.70
C GLY A 32 -12.76 -2.09 16.15
N GLY A 33 -11.70 -2.02 15.34
CA GLY A 33 -11.28 -0.78 14.67
C GLY A 33 -12.37 -0.22 13.76
N ASN A 34 -13.04 -1.05 12.99
CA ASN A 34 -14.13 -0.64 12.13
C ASN A 34 -15.40 -0.28 12.93
N LEU A 35 -15.72 -1.01 13.99
CA LEU A 35 -16.89 -0.74 14.82
C LEU A 35 -16.80 0.60 15.58
N THR A 36 -15.61 1.10 15.90
CA THR A 36 -15.44 2.41 16.54
C THR A 36 -15.88 3.59 15.66
N LEU A 37 -16.02 3.40 14.35
CA LEU A 37 -16.55 4.42 13.44
C LEU A 37 -18.09 4.51 13.45
N TRP A 38 -18.80 3.48 13.87
CA TRP A 38 -20.26 3.39 13.82
C TRP A 38 -21.01 4.47 14.63
N PRO A 39 -20.57 4.85 15.84
CA PRO A 39 -21.22 5.94 16.57
C PRO A 39 -21.20 7.27 15.83
N HIS A 40 -20.12 7.55 15.07
CA HIS A 40 -19.96 8.78 14.30
C HIS A 40 -20.86 8.80 13.05
N LEU A 41 -21.21 7.64 12.50
CA LEU A 41 -22.12 7.52 11.37
C LEU A 41 -23.53 8.00 11.71
N ARG A 42 -23.99 7.86 12.95
CA ARG A 42 -25.33 8.28 13.38
C ARG A 42 -25.61 9.78 13.17
N VAL A 43 -24.55 10.59 13.24
CA VAL A 43 -24.64 12.06 13.04
C VAL A 43 -24.74 12.41 11.55
N LEU A 44 -24.21 11.55 10.68
CA LEU A 44 -24.13 11.76 9.22
C LEU A 44 -25.29 11.09 8.47
N LEU A 45 -25.96 10.12 9.11
CA LEU A 45 -27.06 9.37 8.48
C LEU A 45 -28.36 10.18 8.54
N THR A 46 -28.87 10.55 7.37
CA THR A 46 -30.23 11.02 7.20
C THR A 46 -31.19 9.83 6.99
N LYS A 47 -32.41 9.93 7.49
CA LYS A 47 -33.45 8.93 7.26
C LYS A 47 -33.84 8.97 5.77
N ILE A 48 -33.36 8.01 5.00
CA ILE A 48 -33.72 7.85 3.59
C ILE A 48 -34.69 6.67 3.46
N SER A 49 -35.75 6.85 2.67
CA SER A 49 -36.68 5.77 2.34
C SER A 49 -35.96 4.73 1.47
N ILE A 50 -36.14 3.42 1.73
CA ILE A 50 -35.58 2.33 0.95
C ILE A 50 -35.98 2.43 -0.54
N LYS A 51 -37.18 3.03 -0.82
CA LYS A 51 -37.67 3.23 -2.19
C LYS A 51 -36.88 4.29 -2.96
N GLU A 52 -36.17 5.18 -2.30
CA GLU A 52 -35.33 6.23 -2.91
C GLU A 52 -33.89 5.78 -3.14
N LEU A 53 -33.55 4.58 -2.68
CA LEU A 53 -32.23 3.99 -2.90
C LEU A 53 -32.14 3.45 -4.32
N HIS A 54 -31.24 4.06 -5.14
CA HIS A 54 -30.91 3.60 -6.48
C HIS A 54 -29.51 2.97 -6.50
N PRO A 55 -29.31 1.74 -5.98
CA PRO A 55 -27.96 1.13 -5.83
C PRO A 55 -27.27 0.96 -7.17
N LEU A 56 -28.00 0.67 -8.24
CA LEU A 56 -27.45 0.48 -9.59
C LEU A 56 -26.80 1.75 -10.16
N ARG A 57 -27.23 2.94 -9.74
CA ARG A 57 -26.62 4.21 -10.15
C ARG A 57 -25.18 4.33 -9.69
N HIS A 58 -24.84 3.73 -8.56
CA HIS A 58 -23.49 3.75 -7.99
C HIS A 58 -22.61 2.60 -8.46
N PHE A 59 -23.18 1.62 -9.16
CA PHE A 59 -22.44 0.42 -9.58
C PHE A 59 -21.28 0.74 -10.51
N VAL A 60 -21.53 1.49 -11.59
CA VAL A 60 -20.49 1.83 -12.59
C VAL A 60 -19.34 2.65 -11.99
N PRO A 61 -19.60 3.75 -11.24
CA PRO A 61 -18.53 4.49 -10.57
C PRO A 61 -17.74 3.62 -9.58
N THR A 62 -18.42 2.76 -8.82
CA THR A 62 -17.75 1.86 -7.85
C THR A 62 -16.84 0.86 -8.56
N VAL A 63 -17.32 0.20 -9.63
CA VAL A 63 -16.50 -0.73 -10.41
C VAL A 63 -15.29 -0.04 -11.02
N SER A 64 -15.46 1.18 -11.54
CA SER A 64 -14.36 1.96 -12.12
C SER A 64 -13.23 2.24 -11.14
N LEU A 65 -13.54 2.48 -9.86
CA LEU A 65 -12.55 2.67 -8.81
C LEU A 65 -12.02 1.35 -8.24
N PHE A 66 -12.80 0.28 -8.36
CA PHE A 66 -12.44 -1.04 -7.83
C PHE A 66 -11.43 -1.78 -8.74
N VAL A 67 -11.54 -1.64 -10.06
CA VAL A 67 -10.65 -2.30 -11.03
C VAL A 67 -9.16 -2.02 -10.77
N PRO A 68 -8.68 -0.78 -10.62
CA PRO A 68 -7.27 -0.53 -10.33
C PRO A 68 -6.83 -1.10 -8.98
N GLN A 69 -7.72 -1.11 -7.98
CA GLN A 69 -7.42 -1.71 -6.67
C GLN A 69 -7.24 -3.22 -6.77
N ILE A 70 -8.12 -3.91 -7.51
CA ILE A 70 -7.98 -5.35 -7.77
C ILE A 70 -6.67 -5.62 -8.51
N ALA A 71 -6.38 -4.89 -9.59
CA ALA A 71 -5.16 -5.09 -10.37
C ALA A 71 -3.92 -4.98 -9.48
N THR A 72 -3.88 -3.97 -8.59
CA THR A 72 -2.80 -3.80 -7.62
C THR A 72 -2.68 -4.98 -6.66
N GLN A 73 -3.79 -5.44 -6.10
CA GLN A 73 -3.78 -6.58 -5.16
C GLN A 73 -3.36 -7.88 -5.86
N ILE A 74 -3.84 -8.11 -7.09
CA ILE A 74 -3.48 -9.31 -7.85
C ILE A 74 -1.97 -9.40 -8.07
N TYR A 75 -1.32 -8.35 -8.55
CA TYR A 75 0.12 -8.44 -8.81
C TYR A 75 0.93 -8.57 -7.51
N LEU A 76 0.55 -7.92 -6.41
CA LEU A 76 1.21 -8.05 -5.12
C LEU A 76 1.11 -9.48 -4.56
N ILE A 77 -0.05 -10.13 -4.69
CA ILE A 77 -0.27 -11.50 -4.26
C ILE A 77 0.47 -12.47 -5.17
N LEU A 78 0.40 -12.26 -6.50
CA LEU A 78 1.07 -13.11 -7.46
C LEU A 78 2.59 -13.10 -7.29
N ASN A 79 3.21 -11.94 -7.06
CA ASN A 79 4.65 -11.85 -6.80
C ASN A 79 5.07 -12.76 -5.63
N LYS A 80 4.33 -12.70 -4.51
CA LYS A 80 4.62 -13.53 -3.33
C LYS A 80 4.44 -15.02 -3.61
N ASN A 81 3.36 -15.37 -4.30
CA ASN A 81 3.07 -16.76 -4.65
C ASN A 81 4.07 -17.31 -5.67
N MET A 82 4.40 -16.54 -6.71
CA MET A 82 5.41 -16.92 -7.69
C MET A 82 6.77 -17.16 -7.02
N LEU A 83 7.17 -16.26 -6.14
CA LEU A 83 8.42 -16.42 -5.39
C LEU A 83 8.37 -17.68 -4.51
N GLY A 84 7.25 -17.94 -3.84
CA GLY A 84 7.06 -19.15 -3.04
C GLY A 84 7.16 -20.44 -3.85
N ILE A 85 6.61 -20.45 -5.08
CA ILE A 85 6.63 -21.61 -5.98
C ILE A 85 8.00 -21.83 -6.60
N PHE A 86 8.66 -20.77 -7.12
CA PHE A 86 9.91 -20.90 -7.87
C PHE A 86 11.16 -20.88 -7.00
N ALA A 87 11.18 -20.13 -5.90
CA ALA A 87 12.34 -19.95 -5.02
C ALA A 87 12.14 -20.46 -3.59
N GLY A 88 10.97 -21.05 -3.30
CA GLY A 88 10.64 -21.67 -2.02
C GLY A 88 10.06 -20.71 -0.97
N ALA A 89 9.40 -21.30 0.03
CA ALA A 89 8.69 -20.56 1.08
C ALA A 89 9.60 -19.63 1.90
N THR A 90 10.86 -20.02 2.12
CA THR A 90 11.85 -19.20 2.83
C THR A 90 12.12 -17.88 2.10
N SER A 91 12.30 -17.93 0.77
CA SER A 91 12.50 -16.74 -0.07
C SER A 91 11.27 -15.82 -0.05
N ALA A 92 10.06 -16.38 -0.11
CA ALA A 92 8.82 -15.62 0.03
C ALA A 92 8.71 -14.99 1.43
N GLY A 93 9.19 -15.67 2.47
CA GLY A 93 9.31 -15.14 3.83
C GLY A 93 10.24 -13.92 3.89
N PHE A 94 11.43 -14.01 3.32
CA PHE A 94 12.38 -12.90 3.27
C PHE A 94 11.82 -11.69 2.50
N TYR A 95 11.17 -11.93 1.35
CA TYR A 95 10.48 -10.90 0.60
C TYR A 95 9.40 -10.20 1.43
N ASN A 96 8.58 -10.98 2.13
CA ASN A 96 7.51 -10.41 2.94
C ASN A 96 8.03 -9.52 4.09
N GLN A 97 9.17 -9.87 4.67
CA GLN A 97 9.81 -9.07 5.71
C GLN A 97 10.46 -7.79 5.15
N SER A 98 11.10 -7.86 3.98
CA SER A 98 11.62 -6.70 3.27
C SER A 98 10.50 -5.73 2.89
N ASP A 99 9.46 -6.21 2.21
CA ASP A 99 8.27 -5.45 1.81
C ASP A 99 7.56 -4.78 3.02
N ALA A 100 7.53 -5.45 4.17
CA ALA A 100 6.97 -4.87 5.39
C ALA A 100 7.76 -3.64 5.87
N LEU A 101 9.10 -3.68 5.85
CA LEU A 101 9.95 -2.55 6.22
C LEU A 101 9.84 -1.40 5.21
N VAL A 102 9.85 -1.69 3.91
CA VAL A 102 9.61 -0.69 2.85
C VAL A 102 8.27 0.00 3.03
N LYS A 103 7.21 -0.74 3.34
CA LYS A 103 5.86 -0.20 3.56
C LYS A 103 5.76 0.76 4.74
N VAL A 104 6.53 0.56 5.80
CA VAL A 104 6.61 1.51 6.91
C VAL A 104 7.11 2.86 6.43
N VAL A 105 8.21 2.86 5.68
CA VAL A 105 8.80 4.09 5.13
C VAL A 105 7.89 4.72 4.06
N LEU A 106 7.35 3.87 3.18
CA LEU A 106 6.42 4.30 2.13
C LEU A 106 5.15 4.94 2.71
N GLY A 107 4.69 4.48 3.87
CA GLY A 107 3.56 5.07 4.59
C GLY A 107 3.76 6.56 4.90
N LEU A 108 4.98 6.97 5.24
CA LEU A 108 5.32 8.38 5.48
C LEU A 108 5.24 9.19 4.17
N VAL A 109 5.77 8.65 3.08
CA VAL A 109 5.78 9.30 1.76
C VAL A 109 4.35 9.44 1.22
N THR A 110 3.54 8.39 1.31
CA THR A 110 2.18 8.39 0.76
C THR A 110 1.14 9.10 1.64
N ALA A 111 1.46 9.38 2.91
CA ALA A 111 0.60 10.17 3.81
C ALA A 111 0.30 11.57 3.24
N THR A 112 1.24 12.14 2.48
CA THR A 112 1.03 13.42 1.78
C THR A 112 -0.19 13.38 0.84
N GLY A 113 -0.43 12.24 0.20
CA GLY A 113 -1.57 12.03 -0.70
C GLY A 113 -2.93 12.19 0.00
N THR A 114 -3.04 11.75 1.24
CA THR A 114 -4.29 11.84 2.00
C THR A 114 -4.65 13.30 2.33
N VAL A 115 -3.64 14.14 2.52
CA VAL A 115 -3.81 15.59 2.78
C VAL A 115 -4.07 16.35 1.49
N MET A 116 -3.35 16.02 0.41
CA MET A 116 -3.43 16.76 -0.84
C MET A 116 -4.69 16.46 -1.66
N LEU A 117 -5.22 15.25 -1.59
CA LEU A 117 -6.40 14.82 -2.34
C LEU A 117 -7.61 15.77 -2.20
N PRO A 118 -8.07 16.15 -0.99
CA PRO A 118 -9.20 17.08 -0.85
C PRO A 118 -8.88 18.48 -1.37
N HIS A 119 -7.63 18.96 -1.24
CA HIS A 119 -7.23 20.27 -1.76
C HIS A 119 -7.29 20.31 -3.29
N VAL A 120 -6.76 19.31 -3.96
CA VAL A 120 -6.81 19.19 -5.42
C VAL A 120 -8.25 19.04 -5.90
N SER A 121 -9.07 18.20 -5.24
CA SER A 121 -10.48 18.01 -5.58
C SER A 121 -11.27 19.33 -5.47
N ASN A 122 -11.04 20.12 -4.43
CA ASN A 122 -11.70 21.40 -4.23
C ASN A 122 -11.31 22.43 -5.30
N ALA A 123 -10.01 22.57 -5.59
CA ALA A 123 -9.52 23.46 -6.64
C ALA A 123 -10.07 23.05 -8.02
N PHE A 124 -10.13 21.74 -8.31
CA PHE A 124 -10.68 21.22 -9.55
C PHE A 124 -12.19 21.50 -9.68
N ALA A 125 -12.96 21.29 -8.61
CA ALA A 125 -14.39 21.56 -8.60
C ALA A 125 -14.72 23.05 -8.82
N LYS A 126 -13.81 23.95 -8.42
CA LYS A 126 -13.91 25.39 -8.66
C LYS A 126 -13.42 25.84 -10.05
N GLY A 127 -12.86 24.93 -10.86
CA GLY A 127 -12.27 25.25 -12.15
C GLY A 127 -10.92 25.96 -12.08
N GLU A 128 -10.26 25.97 -10.91
CA GLU A 128 -8.98 26.64 -10.66
C GLU A 128 -7.80 25.82 -11.20
N THR A 129 -7.71 25.62 -12.53
CA THR A 129 -6.69 24.74 -13.15
C THR A 129 -5.26 25.15 -12.83
N LYS A 130 -4.96 26.45 -12.71
CA LYS A 130 -3.64 26.93 -12.31
C LYS A 130 -3.27 26.43 -10.91
N LYS A 131 -4.20 26.50 -9.99
CA LYS A 131 -4.00 26.03 -8.60
C LYS A 131 -3.87 24.52 -8.51
N VAL A 132 -4.62 23.77 -9.32
CA VAL A 132 -4.46 22.31 -9.43
C VAL A 132 -3.03 21.96 -9.85
N ASN A 133 -2.48 22.63 -10.88
CA ASN A 133 -1.12 22.41 -11.34
C ASN A 133 -0.08 22.82 -10.28
N GLU A 134 -0.26 23.95 -9.63
CA GLU A 134 0.62 24.41 -8.55
C GLU A 134 0.67 23.39 -7.40
N LEU A 135 -0.49 22.91 -6.94
CA LEU A 135 -0.58 21.86 -5.91
C LEU A 135 0.10 20.57 -6.35
N LEU A 136 -0.04 20.19 -7.63
CA LEU A 136 0.61 19.00 -8.17
C LEU A 136 2.14 19.13 -8.18
N TYR A 137 2.68 20.24 -8.69
CA TYR A 137 4.12 20.48 -8.74
C TYR A 137 4.73 20.54 -7.33
N ASN A 138 4.13 21.30 -6.43
CA ASN A 138 4.59 21.41 -5.04
C ASN A 138 4.57 20.04 -4.33
N SER A 139 3.52 19.24 -4.58
CA SER A 139 3.42 17.89 -4.05
C SER A 139 4.48 16.96 -4.64
N PHE A 140 4.72 17.06 -5.95
CA PHE A 140 5.73 16.27 -6.64
C PHE A 140 7.14 16.57 -6.15
N ASP A 141 7.47 17.85 -6.00
CA ASP A 141 8.78 18.29 -5.48
C ASP A 141 9.00 17.82 -4.05
N PHE A 142 8.00 18.02 -3.18
CA PHE A 142 8.07 17.58 -1.79
C PHE A 142 8.20 16.06 -1.66
N VAL A 143 7.34 15.31 -2.38
CA VAL A 143 7.36 13.84 -2.36
C VAL A 143 8.66 13.31 -2.95
N SER A 144 9.19 13.92 -4.01
CA SER A 144 10.47 13.52 -4.61
C SER A 144 11.63 13.71 -3.63
N CYS A 145 11.71 14.87 -2.99
CA CYS A 145 12.73 15.16 -1.98
C CYS A 145 12.66 14.14 -0.82
N LEU A 146 11.48 13.95 -0.25
CA LEU A 146 11.26 13.03 0.85
C LEU A 146 11.54 11.58 0.45
N ALA A 147 11.02 11.12 -0.69
CA ALA A 147 11.16 9.75 -1.16
C ALA A 147 12.62 9.39 -1.48
N ILE A 148 13.37 10.31 -2.11
CA ILE A 148 14.79 10.11 -2.41
C ILE A 148 15.59 10.04 -1.11
N ALA A 149 15.35 10.94 -0.16
CA ALA A 149 16.02 10.90 1.14
C ALA A 149 15.73 9.59 1.89
N MET A 150 14.46 9.14 1.88
CA MET A 150 14.05 7.89 2.52
C MET A 150 14.60 6.66 1.81
N MET A 151 14.67 6.66 0.47
CA MET A 151 15.28 5.60 -0.33
C MET A 151 16.75 5.40 0.05
N PHE A 152 17.54 6.47 0.02
CA PHE A 152 18.96 6.38 0.37
C PHE A 152 19.18 6.09 1.85
N GLY A 153 18.36 6.67 2.74
CA GLY A 153 18.41 6.39 4.17
C GLY A 153 18.14 4.91 4.46
N LEU A 154 17.09 4.35 3.86
CA LEU A 154 16.74 2.92 4.01
C LEU A 154 17.82 2.02 3.40
N ALA A 155 18.31 2.33 2.20
CA ALA A 155 19.37 1.58 1.53
C ALA A 155 20.66 1.54 2.37
N ALA A 156 21.05 2.66 2.97
CA ALA A 156 22.26 2.77 3.79
C ALA A 156 22.22 1.87 5.04
N VAL A 157 21.06 1.74 5.68
CA VAL A 157 20.90 0.94 6.91
C VAL A 157 20.39 -0.48 6.66
N SER A 158 19.97 -0.80 5.44
CA SER A 158 19.27 -2.03 5.06
C SER A 158 19.99 -3.31 5.50
N LYS A 159 21.32 -3.34 5.34
CA LYS A 159 22.15 -4.50 5.69
C LYS A 159 22.00 -4.92 7.15
N TYR A 160 21.79 -3.96 8.03
CA TYR A 160 21.66 -4.20 9.48
C TYR A 160 20.21 -4.41 9.91
N LEU A 161 19.25 -3.78 9.23
CA LEU A 161 17.84 -3.82 9.62
C LEU A 161 17.28 -5.24 9.59
N GLY A 162 17.59 -6.04 8.56
CA GLY A 162 17.08 -7.41 8.45
C GLY A 162 17.45 -8.27 9.66
N THR A 163 18.72 -8.26 10.03
CA THR A 163 19.24 -9.02 11.18
C THR A 163 18.84 -8.41 12.51
N MET A 164 18.73 -7.09 12.61
CA MET A 164 18.33 -6.38 13.84
C MET A 164 16.86 -6.66 14.20
N PHE A 165 15.94 -6.63 13.21
CA PHE A 165 14.51 -6.83 13.46
C PHE A 165 14.09 -8.29 13.53
N TYR A 166 14.70 -9.16 12.72
CA TYR A 166 14.24 -10.53 12.53
C TYR A 166 15.25 -11.60 13.01
N GLY A 167 16.46 -11.18 13.39
CA GLY A 167 17.49 -12.08 13.92
C GLY A 167 18.54 -12.53 12.89
N PRO A 168 19.56 -13.30 13.32
CA PRO A 168 20.75 -13.62 12.52
C PRO A 168 20.47 -14.38 11.20
N GLY A 169 19.38 -15.14 11.13
CA GLY A 169 18.98 -15.89 9.93
C GLY A 169 18.44 -15.03 8.79
N PHE A 170 18.18 -13.74 9.01
CA PHE A 170 17.52 -12.85 8.05
C PHE A 170 18.49 -11.94 7.27
N GLY A 171 19.75 -12.33 7.13
CA GLY A 171 20.75 -11.61 6.31
C GLY A 171 20.29 -11.28 4.89
N PRO A 172 19.64 -12.21 4.14
CA PRO A 172 19.16 -11.95 2.78
C PRO A 172 18.14 -10.81 2.68
N VAL A 173 17.37 -10.53 3.75
CA VAL A 173 16.42 -9.42 3.82
C VAL A 173 17.13 -8.06 3.62
N GLY A 174 18.36 -7.92 4.13
CA GLY A 174 19.12 -6.67 4.02
C GLY A 174 19.41 -6.27 2.57
N LEU A 175 19.85 -7.21 1.73
CA LEU A 175 20.10 -6.93 0.31
C LEU A 175 18.79 -6.73 -0.46
N ALA A 176 17.76 -7.55 -0.18
CA ALA A 176 16.43 -7.38 -0.77
C ALA A 176 15.87 -5.98 -0.45
N LEU A 177 15.94 -5.55 0.81
CA LEU A 177 15.51 -4.24 1.27
C LEU A 177 16.27 -3.08 0.58
N MET A 178 17.58 -3.25 0.34
CA MET A 178 18.38 -2.27 -0.37
C MET A 178 17.90 -2.10 -1.81
N ILE A 179 17.65 -3.19 -2.54
CA ILE A 179 17.15 -3.15 -3.92
C ILE A 179 15.73 -2.58 -3.94
N GLU A 180 14.87 -3.06 -3.06
CA GLU A 180 13.46 -2.68 -2.97
C GLU A 180 13.27 -1.21 -2.55
N SER A 181 14.26 -0.58 -1.91
CA SER A 181 14.19 0.82 -1.49
C SER A 181 13.88 1.80 -2.63
N ILE A 182 14.27 1.49 -3.88
CA ILE A 182 13.96 2.31 -5.07
C ILE A 182 12.45 2.45 -5.31
N VAL A 183 11.70 1.44 -4.88
CA VAL A 183 10.23 1.39 -5.01
C VAL A 183 9.57 2.55 -4.24
N ILE A 184 10.22 3.06 -3.19
CA ILE A 184 9.73 4.21 -2.40
C ILE A 184 9.56 5.44 -3.31
N VAL A 185 10.53 5.71 -4.17
CA VAL A 185 10.47 6.85 -5.11
C VAL A 185 9.41 6.59 -6.19
N LEU A 186 9.43 5.39 -6.78
CA LEU A 186 8.50 5.04 -7.87
C LEU A 186 7.04 5.05 -7.42
N ILE A 187 6.75 4.48 -6.25
CA ILE A 187 5.39 4.50 -5.67
C ILE A 187 5.03 5.92 -5.20
N GLY A 188 5.99 6.67 -4.64
CA GLY A 188 5.78 8.08 -4.29
C GLY A 188 5.31 8.90 -5.49
N TRP A 189 6.00 8.83 -6.61
CA TRP A 189 5.61 9.49 -7.87
C TRP A 189 4.28 8.99 -8.43
N SER A 190 4.07 7.67 -8.40
CA SER A 190 2.81 7.06 -8.82
C SER A 190 1.63 7.55 -7.95
N ASN A 191 1.85 7.73 -6.65
CA ASN A 191 0.84 8.27 -5.73
C ASN A 191 0.48 9.72 -6.06
N VAL A 192 1.49 10.59 -6.32
CA VAL A 192 1.24 12.00 -6.68
C VAL A 192 0.46 12.08 -7.99
N VAL A 193 0.91 11.42 -9.04
CA VAL A 193 0.25 11.48 -10.35
C VAL A 193 -1.10 10.76 -10.33
N GLY A 194 -1.16 9.57 -9.76
CA GLY A 194 -2.35 8.72 -9.76
C GLY A 194 -3.42 9.20 -8.78
N THR A 195 -3.08 9.17 -7.49
CA THR A 195 -4.04 9.38 -6.41
C THR A 195 -4.33 10.85 -6.18
N GLN A 196 -3.31 11.73 -6.25
CA GLN A 196 -3.49 13.14 -5.96
C GLN A 196 -3.91 13.98 -7.17
N TYR A 197 -3.70 13.49 -8.41
CA TYR A 197 -4.06 14.22 -9.62
C TYR A 197 -5.11 13.52 -10.47
N LEU A 198 -4.83 12.31 -10.98
CA LEU A 198 -5.72 11.64 -11.94
C LEU A 198 -7.10 11.32 -11.35
N LEU A 199 -7.14 10.83 -10.09
CA LEU A 199 -8.41 10.50 -9.44
C LEU A 199 -9.27 11.74 -9.19
N PRO A 200 -8.80 12.81 -8.52
CA PRO A 200 -9.63 13.97 -8.22
C PRO A 200 -9.99 14.81 -9.45
N THR A 201 -9.24 14.69 -10.55
CA THR A 201 -9.55 15.37 -11.82
C THR A 201 -10.42 14.55 -12.78
N ASN A 202 -11.10 13.51 -12.27
CA ASN A 202 -11.99 12.62 -13.04
C ASN A 202 -11.30 11.85 -14.19
N LYS A 203 -9.97 11.69 -14.16
CA LYS A 203 -9.20 10.93 -15.15
C LYS A 203 -9.02 9.46 -14.73
N VAL A 204 -10.07 8.86 -14.15
CA VAL A 204 -10.04 7.50 -13.60
C VAL A 204 -9.62 6.48 -14.66
N ARG A 205 -10.07 6.64 -15.92
CA ARG A 205 -9.70 5.72 -17.01
C ARG A 205 -8.19 5.69 -17.26
N SER A 206 -7.53 6.85 -17.29
CA SER A 206 -6.08 6.93 -17.47
C SER A 206 -5.33 6.28 -16.30
N PHE A 207 -5.80 6.51 -15.06
CA PHE A 207 -5.27 5.87 -13.87
C PHE A 207 -5.41 4.34 -13.96
N THR A 208 -6.60 3.84 -14.28
CA THR A 208 -6.87 2.40 -14.40
C THR A 208 -5.99 1.73 -15.45
N ILE A 209 -5.86 2.36 -16.65
CA ILE A 209 -5.02 1.82 -17.73
C ILE A 209 -3.56 1.74 -17.28
N SER A 210 -3.04 2.78 -16.64
CA SER A 210 -1.64 2.81 -16.14
C SER A 210 -1.40 1.69 -15.12
N VAL A 211 -2.31 1.49 -14.17
CA VAL A 211 -2.18 0.45 -13.12
C VAL A 211 -2.28 -0.95 -13.73
N VAL A 212 -3.26 -1.18 -14.61
CA VAL A 212 -3.45 -2.50 -15.25
C VAL A 212 -2.26 -2.83 -16.15
N PHE A 213 -1.78 -1.87 -16.95
CA PHE A 213 -0.60 -2.06 -17.78
C PHE A 213 0.64 -2.37 -16.94
N GLY A 214 0.86 -1.60 -15.87
CA GLY A 214 1.95 -1.86 -14.92
C GLY A 214 1.86 -3.26 -14.30
N ALA A 215 0.67 -3.71 -13.91
CA ALA A 215 0.46 -5.04 -13.36
C ALA A 215 0.79 -6.15 -14.38
N ILE A 216 0.38 -5.99 -15.64
CA ILE A 216 0.68 -6.95 -16.71
C ILE A 216 2.20 -7.02 -16.95
N VAL A 217 2.86 -5.87 -17.09
CA VAL A 217 4.32 -5.79 -17.29
C VAL A 217 5.07 -6.43 -16.10
N ASN A 218 4.63 -6.13 -14.88
CA ASN A 218 5.20 -6.71 -13.66
C ASN A 218 5.11 -8.25 -13.68
N ILE A 219 3.95 -8.83 -13.99
CA ILE A 219 3.77 -10.29 -14.05
C ILE A 219 4.68 -10.90 -15.12
N ILE A 220 4.75 -10.30 -16.31
CA ILE A 220 5.57 -10.81 -17.43
C ILE A 220 7.06 -10.77 -17.06
N LEU A 221 7.53 -9.68 -16.43
CA LEU A 221 8.94 -9.53 -16.07
C LEU A 221 9.33 -10.35 -14.84
N ASN A 222 8.44 -10.49 -13.88
CA ASN A 222 8.72 -11.26 -12.67
C ASN A 222 8.96 -12.74 -12.94
N PHE A 223 8.28 -13.31 -13.93
CA PHE A 223 8.47 -14.72 -14.26
C PHE A 223 9.95 -15.05 -14.57
N PRO A 224 10.63 -14.44 -15.58
CA PRO A 224 12.04 -14.69 -15.83
C PRO A 224 12.97 -14.20 -14.71
N PHE A 225 12.64 -13.07 -14.06
CA PHE A 225 13.51 -12.52 -13.03
C PHE A 225 13.53 -13.37 -11.76
N ILE A 226 12.39 -13.85 -11.30
CA ILE A 226 12.31 -14.78 -10.16
C ILE A 226 12.99 -16.10 -10.50
N TYR A 227 12.81 -16.60 -11.73
CA TYR A 227 13.45 -17.84 -12.15
C TYR A 227 14.99 -17.75 -12.16
N LEU A 228 15.54 -16.60 -12.60
CA LEU A 228 16.99 -16.40 -12.71
C LEU A 228 17.66 -15.97 -11.40
N TRP A 229 17.03 -15.10 -10.63
CA TRP A 229 17.62 -14.46 -9.44
C TRP A 229 16.85 -14.72 -8.14
N GLY A 230 15.79 -15.54 -8.15
CA GLY A 230 15.03 -15.89 -6.96
C GLY A 230 14.47 -14.66 -6.23
N LEU A 231 14.81 -14.52 -4.93
CA LEU A 231 14.40 -13.41 -4.09
C LEU A 231 14.72 -12.04 -4.70
N TYR A 232 15.92 -11.89 -5.21
CA TYR A 232 16.42 -10.61 -5.75
C TYR A 232 15.84 -10.24 -7.11
N GLY A 233 15.23 -11.21 -7.80
CA GLY A 233 14.49 -10.98 -9.03
C GLY A 233 13.04 -10.57 -8.80
N ALA A 234 12.52 -10.76 -7.56
CA ALA A 234 11.16 -10.38 -7.18
C ALA A 234 11.04 -8.96 -6.60
N VAL A 235 12.16 -8.39 -6.14
CA VAL A 235 12.29 -7.03 -5.59
C VAL A 235 12.79 -6.07 -6.65
#